data_9b0fced5b546e4e09c77e75ae1f0a886
#
_entry.id   9b0fced5b546e4e09c77e75ae1f0a886
#
_cell.length_a   1.000
_cell.length_b   1.000
_cell.length_c   1.000
_cell.angle_alpha   90.00
_cell.angle_beta   90.00
_cell.angle_gamma   90.00
#
_symmetry.space_group_name_H-M   'P 1'
#
loop_
_entity.id
_entity.type
_entity.pdbx_description
1 polymer ?
#
loop_
_entity_poly.entity_id
_entity_poly.type
_entity_poly.pdbx_seq_one_letter_code
_entity_poly.pdbx_strand_id
1 'polypeptide(L)'
;MINNNQINNRPSLIQTIGAVLTAGVMWGSANVIIRSLLIEGLNEIFLVTVRVSIIGTLLFFYYVIFNKEKFNKQLLKEASFTGLASIFLVSWAFIFSLQYISSGLVTLMISSAPIFTVMWVKLILKQEKISKLKYLSVFIGFSGIAYLFISEETGLLNQGNIFLGGTLAFLG
;
A
#
# COMPACT_ATOMS: atom_id res chain seq x y z
N MET A 1 -5.63 -12.34 -30.48
CA MET A 1 -4.37 -12.06 -31.21
C MET A 1 -3.66 -10.91 -30.50
N ILE A 2 -2.57 -11.18 -29.80
CA ILE A 2 -1.78 -10.15 -29.12
C ILE A 2 -1.00 -9.40 -30.20
N ASN A 3 -1.23 -8.10 -30.31
CA ASN A 3 -0.65 -7.23 -31.31
C ASN A 3 0.87 -7.13 -31.07
N ASN A 4 1.68 -7.51 -32.06
CA ASN A 4 3.15 -7.53 -32.00
C ASN A 4 3.79 -6.17 -31.61
N ASN A 5 3.05 -5.07 -31.74
CA ASN A 5 3.50 -3.75 -31.30
C ASN A 5 3.53 -3.56 -29.77
N GLN A 6 2.91 -4.43 -28.99
CA GLN A 6 2.97 -4.39 -27.52
C GLN A 6 4.21 -5.08 -26.94
N ILE A 7 4.89 -5.91 -27.74
CA ILE A 7 6.06 -6.67 -27.26
C ILE A 7 7.32 -5.78 -27.23
N ASN A 8 7.37 -4.72 -28.05
CA ASN A 8 8.55 -3.84 -28.18
C ASN A 8 8.66 -2.73 -27.12
N ASN A 9 7.67 -2.57 -26.26
CA ASN A 9 7.66 -1.50 -25.23
C ASN A 9 7.93 -2.01 -23.78
N ARG A 10 8.64 -3.13 -23.65
CA ARG A 10 9.05 -3.58 -22.31
C ARG A 10 10.16 -2.66 -21.78
N PRO A 11 10.00 -2.10 -20.57
CA PRO A 11 11.06 -1.28 -19.98
C PRO A 11 12.34 -2.10 -19.85
N SER A 12 13.49 -1.46 -20.01
CA SER A 12 14.78 -2.13 -19.81
C SER A 12 14.94 -2.58 -18.37
N LEU A 13 15.75 -3.60 -18.13
CA LEU A 13 16.03 -4.09 -16.77
C LEU A 13 16.52 -2.95 -15.85
N ILE A 14 17.37 -2.07 -16.35
CA ILE A 14 17.90 -0.92 -15.60
C ILE A 14 16.77 0.05 -15.23
N GLN A 15 15.86 0.36 -16.16
CA GLN A 15 14.71 1.22 -15.90
C GLN A 15 13.78 0.59 -14.84
N THR A 16 13.56 -0.72 -14.92
CA THR A 16 12.73 -1.44 -13.95
C THR A 16 13.36 -1.42 -12.56
N ILE A 17 14.66 -1.73 -12.46
CA ILE A 17 15.40 -1.68 -11.18
C ILE A 17 15.40 -0.25 -10.62
N GLY A 18 15.69 0.75 -11.45
CA GLY A 18 15.67 2.15 -11.04
C GLY A 18 14.31 2.59 -10.51
N ALA A 19 13.22 2.23 -11.20
CA ALA A 19 11.87 2.54 -10.76
C ALA A 19 11.52 1.87 -9.42
N VAL A 20 11.87 0.59 -9.26
CA VAL A 20 11.61 -0.16 -8.01
C VAL A 20 12.39 0.42 -6.84
N LEU A 21 13.68 0.73 -7.03
CA LEU A 21 14.51 1.32 -5.98
C LEU A 21 13.99 2.71 -5.58
N THR A 22 13.66 3.55 -6.56
CA THR A 22 13.11 4.90 -6.29
C THR A 22 11.78 4.81 -5.54
N ALA A 23 10.87 3.97 -6.00
CA ALA A 23 9.59 3.76 -5.33
C ALA A 23 9.78 3.22 -3.89
N GLY A 24 10.68 2.27 -3.69
CA GLY A 24 10.97 1.69 -2.38
C GLY A 24 11.54 2.72 -1.40
N VAL A 25 12.49 3.54 -1.83
CA VAL A 25 13.07 4.61 -1.01
C VAL A 25 12.02 5.67 -0.67
N MET A 26 11.24 6.13 -1.67
CA MET A 26 10.19 7.13 -1.46
C MET A 26 9.09 6.62 -0.52
N TRP A 27 8.67 5.37 -0.69
CA TRP A 27 7.64 4.79 0.17
C TRP A 27 8.15 4.57 1.60
N GLY A 28 9.36 4.01 1.75
CA GLY A 28 9.96 3.76 3.06
C GLY A 28 10.21 5.05 3.84
N SER A 29 10.77 6.08 3.20
CA SER A 29 11.01 7.38 3.83
C SER A 29 9.71 8.07 4.26
N ALA A 30 8.64 7.96 3.48
CA ALA A 30 7.35 8.55 3.82
C ALA A 30 6.79 7.99 5.14
N ASN A 31 6.95 6.68 5.39
CA ASN A 31 6.47 6.05 6.63
C ASN A 31 7.26 6.51 7.86
N VAL A 32 8.56 6.70 7.70
CA VAL A 32 9.42 7.22 8.78
C VAL A 32 9.04 8.67 9.11
N ILE A 33 8.85 9.51 8.08
CA ILE A 33 8.43 10.92 8.26
C ILE A 33 7.06 10.99 8.93
N ILE A 34 6.07 10.24 8.47
CA ILE A 34 4.73 10.22 9.08
C ILE A 34 4.84 9.81 10.55
N ARG A 35 5.65 8.80 10.85
CA ARG A 35 5.85 8.38 12.23
C ARG A 35 6.47 9.47 13.08
N SER A 36 7.49 10.19 12.61
CA SER A 36 8.08 11.29 13.37
C SER A 36 7.06 12.40 13.66
N LEU A 37 6.23 12.74 12.69
CA LEU A 37 5.16 13.74 12.87
C LEU A 37 4.10 13.29 13.88
N LEU A 38 3.76 12.00 13.93
CA LEU A 38 2.86 11.45 14.96
C LEU A 38 3.48 11.52 16.36
N ILE A 39 4.78 11.27 16.49
CA ILE A 39 5.50 11.39 17.76
C ILE A 39 5.55 12.85 18.23
N GLU A 40 5.63 13.81 17.32
CA GLU A 40 5.55 15.24 17.59
C GLU A 40 4.14 15.70 17.99
N GLY A 41 3.15 14.80 17.97
CA GLY A 41 1.78 15.06 18.42
C GLY A 41 0.82 15.54 17.32
N LEU A 42 1.19 15.43 16.04
CA LEU A 42 0.23 15.72 14.97
C LEU A 42 -0.86 14.64 14.92
N ASN A 43 -2.09 15.11 14.69
CA ASN A 43 -3.24 14.23 14.59
C ASN A 43 -3.20 13.42 13.29
N GLU A 44 -3.51 12.12 13.38
CA GLU A 44 -3.52 11.17 12.26
C GLU A 44 -4.51 11.58 11.15
N ILE A 45 -5.69 12.07 11.51
CA ILE A 45 -6.71 12.51 10.54
C ILE A 45 -6.18 13.73 9.76
N PHE A 46 -5.50 14.65 10.43
CA PHE A 46 -4.86 15.78 9.79
C PHE A 46 -3.81 15.32 8.77
N LEU A 47 -2.93 14.39 9.15
CA LEU A 47 -1.89 13.85 8.27
C LEU A 47 -2.48 13.14 7.04
N VAL A 48 -3.53 12.32 7.23
CA VAL A 48 -4.26 11.69 6.11
C VAL A 48 -4.86 12.74 5.20
N THR A 49 -5.56 13.71 5.76
CA THR A 49 -6.26 14.73 4.98
C THR A 49 -5.30 15.57 4.15
N VAL A 50 -4.21 16.02 4.75
CA VAL A 50 -3.16 16.79 4.03
C VAL A 50 -2.54 15.95 2.91
N ARG A 51 -2.16 14.71 3.21
CA ARG A 51 -1.56 13.79 2.22
C ARG A 51 -2.49 13.56 1.04
N VAL A 52 -3.74 13.19 1.30
CA VAL A 52 -4.72 12.89 0.24
C VAL A 52 -5.09 14.14 -0.54
N SER A 53 -5.23 15.30 0.14
CA SER A 53 -5.52 16.58 -0.51
C SER A 53 -4.41 17.03 -1.45
N ILE A 54 -3.16 16.93 -1.05
CA ILE A 54 -2.01 17.29 -1.90
C ILE A 54 -1.98 16.39 -3.14
N ILE A 55 -2.05 15.07 -2.95
CA ILE A 55 -2.01 14.12 -4.07
C ILE A 55 -3.22 14.32 -4.99
N GLY A 56 -4.43 14.45 -4.42
CA GLY A 56 -5.65 14.69 -5.18
C GLY A 56 -5.60 15.97 -6.00
N THR A 57 -5.10 17.05 -5.41
CA THR A 57 -4.93 18.34 -6.10
C THR A 57 -3.93 18.24 -7.25
N LEU A 58 -2.77 17.62 -7.03
CA LEU A 58 -1.76 17.42 -8.07
C LEU A 58 -2.29 16.57 -9.23
N LEU A 59 -2.97 15.47 -8.93
CA LEU A 59 -3.58 14.61 -9.95
C LEU A 59 -4.71 15.32 -10.69
N PHE A 60 -5.52 16.13 -10.00
CA PHE A 60 -6.56 16.92 -10.63
C PHE A 60 -5.99 17.93 -11.62
N PHE A 61 -4.96 18.68 -11.22
CA PHE A 61 -4.27 19.62 -12.13
C PHE A 61 -3.62 18.89 -13.30
N TYR A 62 -2.95 17.76 -13.03
CA TYR A 62 -2.38 16.92 -14.10
C TYR A 62 -3.46 16.50 -15.10
N TYR A 63 -4.60 16.02 -14.60
CA TYR A 63 -5.72 15.62 -15.45
C TYR A 63 -6.25 16.77 -16.29
N VAL A 64 -6.49 17.94 -15.68
CA VAL A 64 -7.02 19.12 -16.37
C VAL A 64 -6.06 19.64 -17.46
N ILE A 65 -4.75 19.59 -17.21
CA ILE A 65 -3.74 20.09 -18.15
C ILE A 65 -3.50 19.13 -19.31
N PHE A 66 -3.42 17.83 -19.03
CA PHE A 66 -2.98 16.84 -20.02
C PHE A 66 -4.12 16.07 -20.68
N ASN A 67 -5.28 15.96 -20.04
CA ASN A 67 -6.40 15.22 -20.59
C ASN A 67 -7.35 16.15 -21.37
N LYS A 68 -7.48 15.90 -22.67
CA LYS A 68 -8.39 16.65 -23.57
C LYS A 68 -9.82 16.08 -23.56
N GLU A 69 -10.09 15.04 -22.80
CA GLU A 69 -11.41 14.42 -22.77
C GLU A 69 -12.39 15.24 -21.90
N LYS A 70 -13.65 15.27 -22.34
CA LYS A 70 -14.71 15.95 -21.59
C LYS A 70 -14.96 15.26 -20.25
N PHE A 71 -15.06 16.08 -19.21
CA PHE A 71 -15.33 15.64 -17.84
C PHE A 71 -16.65 14.84 -17.79
N ASN A 72 -16.56 13.55 -17.46
CA ASN A 72 -17.75 12.71 -17.32
C ASN A 72 -18.17 12.67 -15.85
N LYS A 73 -19.40 13.15 -15.56
CA LYS A 73 -19.94 13.17 -14.18
C LYS A 73 -20.05 11.78 -13.55
N GLN A 74 -20.34 10.76 -14.33
CA GLN A 74 -20.42 9.40 -13.83
C GLN A 74 -19.02 8.88 -13.42
N LEU A 75 -18.01 9.11 -14.26
CA LEU A 75 -16.63 8.77 -13.94
C LEU A 75 -16.16 9.49 -12.66
N LEU A 76 -16.52 10.78 -12.49
CA LEU A 76 -16.19 11.53 -11.29
C LEU A 76 -16.84 10.90 -10.04
N LYS A 77 -18.11 10.50 -10.12
CA LYS A 77 -18.79 9.85 -8.99
C LYS A 77 -18.16 8.53 -8.60
N GLU A 78 -17.84 7.69 -9.59
CA GLU A 78 -17.19 6.40 -9.38
C GLU A 78 -15.77 6.57 -8.83
N ALA A 79 -14.99 7.49 -9.38
CA ALA A 79 -13.64 7.82 -8.90
C ALA A 79 -13.67 8.41 -7.48
N SER A 80 -14.64 9.27 -7.16
CA SER A 80 -14.79 9.84 -5.81
C SER A 80 -15.14 8.77 -4.78
N PHE A 81 -16.05 7.86 -5.11
CA PHE A 81 -16.41 6.77 -4.22
C PHE A 81 -15.22 5.81 -3.99
N THR A 82 -14.54 5.43 -5.06
CA THR A 82 -13.35 4.57 -4.98
C THR A 82 -12.23 5.26 -4.23
N GLY A 83 -12.00 6.55 -4.48
CA GLY A 83 -10.98 7.34 -3.78
C GLY A 83 -11.26 7.46 -2.28
N LEU A 84 -12.51 7.71 -1.90
CA LEU A 84 -12.89 7.77 -0.49
C LEU A 84 -12.73 6.41 0.19
N ALA A 85 -13.24 5.34 -0.41
CA ALA A 85 -13.21 4.02 0.19
C ALA A 85 -11.80 3.40 0.20
N SER A 86 -11.07 3.44 -0.93
CA SER A 86 -9.81 2.72 -1.09
C SER A 86 -8.59 3.56 -0.72
N ILE A 87 -8.62 4.88 -0.90
CA ILE A 87 -7.45 5.72 -0.63
C ILE A 87 -7.55 6.35 0.75
N PHE A 88 -8.67 6.98 1.08
CA PHE A 88 -8.78 7.70 2.36
C PHE A 88 -8.85 6.73 3.54
N LEU A 89 -9.77 5.74 3.53
CA LEU A 89 -9.92 4.80 4.64
C LEU A 89 -8.70 3.92 4.82
N VAL A 90 -8.13 3.43 3.72
CA VAL A 90 -6.90 2.63 3.73
C VAL A 90 -5.72 3.45 4.28
N SER A 91 -5.53 4.68 3.81
CA SER A 91 -4.47 5.56 4.31
C SER A 91 -4.67 5.91 5.79
N TRP A 92 -5.92 6.09 6.23
CA TRP A 92 -6.22 6.36 7.63
C TRP A 92 -5.86 5.16 8.51
N ALA A 93 -6.33 3.96 8.17
CA ALA A 93 -6.00 2.74 8.92
C ALA A 93 -4.49 2.52 9.02
N PHE A 94 -3.78 2.76 7.91
CA PHE A 94 -2.34 2.67 7.82
C PHE A 94 -1.62 3.68 8.73
N ILE A 95 -1.97 4.97 8.66
CA ILE A 95 -1.35 6.01 9.49
C ILE A 95 -1.68 5.78 10.96
N PHE A 96 -2.92 5.36 11.26
CA PHE A 96 -3.33 5.05 12.62
C PHE A 96 -2.56 3.85 13.20
N SER A 97 -2.22 2.84 12.39
CA SER A 97 -1.41 1.70 12.82
C SER A 97 -0.02 2.11 13.31
N LEU A 98 0.55 3.18 12.75
CA LEU A 98 1.87 3.71 13.12
C LEU A 98 1.93 4.26 14.56
N GLN A 99 0.81 4.49 15.23
CA GLN A 99 0.79 4.85 16.66
C GLN A 99 1.11 3.65 17.54
N TYR A 100 0.79 2.45 17.10
CA TYR A 100 0.84 1.23 17.91
C TYR A 100 2.02 0.33 17.60
N ILE A 101 2.56 0.42 16.38
CA ILE A 101 3.70 -0.39 15.91
C ILE A 101 4.68 0.45 15.11
N SER A 102 5.91 -0.02 14.99
CA SER A 102 6.96 0.69 14.26
C SER A 102 6.69 0.77 12.77
N SER A 103 7.23 1.79 12.11
CA SER A 103 7.14 1.95 10.66
C SER A 103 7.72 0.75 9.89
N GLY A 104 8.75 0.11 10.44
CA GLY A 104 9.33 -1.12 9.87
C GLY A 104 8.33 -2.28 9.87
N LEU A 105 7.64 -2.51 11.00
CA LEU A 105 6.62 -3.56 11.12
C LEU A 105 5.43 -3.29 10.20
N VAL A 106 4.94 -2.05 10.15
CA VAL A 106 3.87 -1.66 9.22
C VAL A 106 4.27 -1.95 7.78
N THR A 107 5.48 -1.60 7.39
CA THR A 107 6.00 -1.86 6.04
C THR A 107 6.10 -3.36 5.74
N LEU A 108 6.55 -4.18 6.70
CA LEU A 108 6.57 -5.63 6.57
C LEU A 108 5.16 -6.22 6.38
N MET A 109 4.18 -5.74 7.14
CA MET A 109 2.79 -6.20 7.01
C MET A 109 2.20 -5.85 5.65
N ILE A 110 2.43 -4.64 5.15
CA ILE A 110 2.00 -4.25 3.80
C ILE A 110 2.70 -5.06 2.72
N SER A 111 3.98 -5.37 2.90
CA SER A 111 4.73 -6.21 1.97
C SER A 111 4.16 -7.64 1.86
N SER A 112 3.25 -8.03 2.76
CA SER A 112 2.51 -9.29 2.65
C SER A 112 1.32 -9.22 1.68
N ALA A 113 0.90 -8.04 1.22
CA ALA A 113 -0.24 -7.89 0.32
C ALA A 113 -0.18 -8.77 -0.95
N PRO A 114 0.98 -8.98 -1.62
CA PRO A 114 1.07 -9.92 -2.74
C PRO A 114 0.71 -11.36 -2.37
N ILE A 115 0.96 -11.77 -1.12
CA ILE A 115 0.63 -13.10 -0.60
C ILE A 115 -0.88 -13.27 -0.59
N PHE A 116 -1.59 -12.30 0.00
CA PHE A 116 -3.06 -12.29 0.04
C PHE A 116 -3.66 -12.18 -1.35
N THR A 117 -3.07 -11.36 -2.22
CA THR A 117 -3.51 -11.24 -3.61
C THR A 117 -3.47 -12.59 -4.32
N VAL A 118 -2.38 -13.35 -4.21
CA VAL A 118 -2.27 -14.69 -4.81
C VAL A 118 -3.33 -15.65 -4.23
N MET A 119 -3.60 -15.58 -2.93
CA MET A 119 -4.65 -16.40 -2.30
C MET A 119 -6.04 -16.03 -2.83
N TRP A 120 -6.38 -14.75 -2.88
CA TRP A 120 -7.68 -14.27 -3.35
C TRP A 120 -7.91 -14.55 -4.83
N VAL A 121 -6.90 -14.33 -5.69
CA VAL A 121 -6.97 -14.66 -7.13
C VAL A 121 -7.29 -16.13 -7.32
N LYS A 122 -6.67 -17.03 -6.55
CA LYS A 122 -6.98 -18.46 -6.62
C LYS A 122 -8.40 -18.79 -6.18
N LEU A 123 -8.87 -18.18 -5.07
CA LEU A 123 -10.19 -18.45 -4.52
C LEU A 123 -11.31 -17.95 -5.45
N ILE A 124 -11.12 -16.77 -6.02
CA ILE A 124 -12.15 -16.08 -6.81
C ILE A 124 -12.09 -16.50 -8.29
N LEU A 125 -10.91 -16.46 -8.90
CA LEU A 125 -10.77 -16.67 -10.35
C LEU A 125 -10.61 -18.13 -10.76
N LYS A 126 -10.27 -19.04 -9.84
CA LYS A 126 -10.14 -20.51 -10.05
C LYS A 126 -9.28 -20.93 -11.26
N GLN A 127 -8.66 -20.00 -11.96
CA GLN A 127 -8.04 -20.21 -13.30
C GLN A 127 -6.52 -20.39 -13.25
N GLU A 128 -5.84 -20.00 -12.18
CA GLU A 128 -4.38 -20.09 -12.15
C GLU A 128 -3.90 -21.37 -11.43
N LYS A 129 -3.07 -22.13 -12.12
CA LYS A 129 -2.26 -23.19 -11.49
C LYS A 129 -1.13 -22.54 -10.70
N ILE A 130 -1.32 -22.39 -9.40
CA ILE A 130 -0.29 -21.86 -8.51
C ILE A 130 0.81 -22.91 -8.36
N SER A 131 2.06 -22.56 -8.66
CA SER A 131 3.20 -23.47 -8.51
C SER A 131 3.46 -23.79 -7.02
N LYS A 132 4.02 -24.96 -6.74
CA LYS A 132 4.41 -25.38 -5.38
C LYS A 132 5.33 -24.35 -4.70
N LEU A 133 6.20 -23.69 -5.48
CA LEU A 133 7.10 -22.67 -4.98
C LEU A 133 6.35 -21.44 -4.48
N LYS A 134 5.29 -21.01 -5.17
CA LYS A 134 4.42 -19.90 -4.71
C LYS A 134 3.74 -20.23 -3.38
N TYR A 135 3.28 -21.48 -3.17
CA TYR A 135 2.71 -21.91 -1.89
C TYR A 135 3.74 -21.88 -0.76
N LEU A 136 4.95 -22.34 -1.03
CA LEU A 136 6.03 -22.31 -0.05
C LEU A 136 6.38 -20.87 0.36
N SER A 137 6.46 -19.96 -0.61
CA SER A 137 6.71 -18.53 -0.35
C SER A 137 5.62 -17.89 0.50
N VAL A 138 4.34 -18.22 0.21
CA VAL A 138 3.19 -17.76 1.01
C VAL A 138 3.27 -18.29 2.44
N PHE A 139 3.59 -19.57 2.60
CA PHE A 139 3.70 -20.21 3.92
C PHE A 139 4.82 -19.58 4.75
N ILE A 140 6.02 -19.37 4.17
CA ILE A 140 7.15 -18.74 4.86
C ILE A 140 6.79 -17.30 5.26
N GLY A 141 6.19 -16.52 4.36
CA GLY A 141 5.78 -15.14 4.64
C GLY A 141 4.74 -15.07 5.77
N PHE A 142 3.76 -15.96 5.74
CA PHE A 142 2.74 -16.03 6.81
C PHE A 142 3.33 -16.44 8.16
N SER A 143 4.28 -17.38 8.16
CA SER A 143 4.96 -17.81 9.38
C SER A 143 5.77 -16.68 10.00
N GLY A 144 6.42 -15.85 9.18
CA GLY A 144 7.15 -14.67 9.66
C GLY A 144 6.24 -13.64 10.32
N ILE A 145 5.09 -13.35 9.70
CA ILE A 145 4.10 -12.43 10.28
C ILE A 145 3.51 -13.01 11.57
N ALA A 146 3.13 -14.29 11.57
CA ALA A 146 2.61 -14.96 12.74
C ALA A 146 3.61 -14.94 13.91
N TYR A 147 4.90 -15.12 13.62
CA TYR A 147 5.95 -15.01 14.62
C TYR A 147 6.01 -13.61 15.24
N LEU A 148 5.91 -12.54 14.43
CA LEU A 148 5.89 -11.16 14.93
C LEU A 148 4.68 -10.90 15.84
N PHE A 149 3.51 -11.44 15.52
CA PHE A 149 2.33 -11.33 16.38
C PHE A 149 2.48 -12.10 17.68
N ILE A 150 3.08 -13.28 17.67
CA ILE A 150 3.30 -14.12 18.86
C ILE A 150 4.38 -13.51 19.77
N SER A 151 5.42 -12.91 19.18
CA SER A 151 6.50 -12.29 19.96
C SER A 151 6.08 -10.97 20.62
N GLU A 152 4.92 -10.42 20.25
CA GLU A 152 4.40 -9.11 20.72
C GLU A 152 5.39 -7.95 20.51
N GLU A 153 6.35 -8.13 19.63
CA GLU A 153 7.37 -7.13 19.34
C GLU A 153 6.81 -6.00 18.49
N THR A 154 6.50 -4.87 19.11
CA THR A 154 5.97 -3.69 18.41
C THR A 154 7.04 -2.88 17.69
N GLY A 155 8.31 -3.13 18.01
CA GLY A 155 9.43 -2.31 17.54
C GLY A 155 9.43 -0.89 18.09
N LEU A 156 8.71 -0.65 19.21
CA LEU A 156 8.65 0.62 19.93
C LEU A 156 9.35 0.51 21.29
N LEU A 157 9.97 1.61 21.71
CA LEU A 157 10.60 1.70 23.03
C LEU A 157 9.57 1.75 24.19
N ASN A 158 8.35 2.21 23.89
CA ASN A 158 7.25 2.31 24.84
C ASN A 158 6.05 1.52 24.35
N GLN A 159 5.18 1.13 25.29
CA GLN A 159 4.02 0.26 25.14
C GLN A 159 3.24 0.44 23.84
N GLY A 160 3.55 -0.37 22.83
CA GLY A 160 2.75 -0.51 21.63
C GLY A 160 1.75 -1.68 21.78
N ASN A 161 0.80 -1.75 20.88
CA ASN A 161 -0.15 -2.86 20.81
C ASN A 161 -0.10 -3.49 19.42
N ILE A 162 0.58 -4.65 19.32
CA ILE A 162 0.79 -5.32 18.04
C ILE A 162 -0.52 -5.80 17.41
N PHE A 163 -1.49 -6.24 18.23
CA PHE A 163 -2.77 -6.69 17.71
C PHE A 163 -3.54 -5.55 17.06
N LEU A 164 -3.64 -4.41 17.75
CA LEU A 164 -4.37 -3.26 17.23
C LEU A 164 -3.64 -2.61 16.06
N GLY A 165 -2.34 -2.38 16.18
CA GLY A 165 -1.54 -1.83 15.09
C GLY A 165 -1.44 -2.75 13.89
N GLY A 166 -1.27 -4.06 14.13
CA GLY A 166 -1.20 -5.06 13.08
C GLY A 166 -2.53 -5.24 12.34
N THR A 167 -3.65 -5.32 13.04
CA THR A 167 -4.96 -5.41 12.37
C THR A 167 -5.27 -4.17 11.53
N LEU A 168 -4.92 -2.97 12.02
CA LEU A 168 -5.06 -1.74 11.24
C LEU A 168 -4.16 -1.73 10.01
N ALA A 169 -2.91 -2.20 10.14
CA ALA A 169 -1.99 -2.31 9.02
C ALA A 169 -2.45 -3.33 7.96
N PHE A 170 -3.18 -4.38 8.36
CA PHE A 170 -3.78 -5.34 7.43
C PHE A 170 -5.04 -4.84 6.74
N LEU A 171 -5.78 -3.93 7.37
CA LEU A 171 -6.96 -3.30 6.79
C LEU A 171 -6.60 -2.17 5.80
N GLY A 172 -5.41 -1.61 5.92
CA GLY A 172 -4.83 -0.62 5.01
C GLY A 172 -4.03 -1.27 3.91
#